data_cba82cabbd5444191a18ef3109c7f4be
#
_entry.id   cba82cabbd5444191a18ef3109c7f4be
#
_cell.length_a   1.000
_cell.length_b   1.000
_cell.length_c   1.000
_cell.angle_alpha   90.00
_cell.angle_beta   90.00
_cell.angle_gamma   90.00
#
_symmetry.space_group_name_H-M   'P 1'
#
loop_
_entity.id
_entity.type
_entity.pdbx_description
1 polymer ?
#
loop_
_entity_poly.entity_id
_entity_poly.type
_entity_poly.pdbx_seq_one_letter_code
_entity_poly.pdbx_strand_id
1 'polypeptide(L)'
;MRNARVLPTSRGTGLVQLIRQGAVANVPPRLLILMFFLSAIVTKETFAMTHADLSSLISSGDAIALQQALAEGLVSSETLTASYLDRIKRHDGDYRAVLALNPNALADARAADIARRNGRHGALLGLPVLIKDNIETKELPTTAGSLALKDNRTERDAPLIQQLRRAGAIILGKTNLSEWANFRSERSSSGWSAVGGQTRNPYDVQRTPCGSSSGSGAAVASRFAPFAVGTETNGSIVCPSHVQGLVGFKPTVGLVSQQHIVPISASQDTAGPMAINVASARLLLLGMADQDLTINLPAPTSKFRLGVISSATGYHEGVDLTFGNALSKLKTANIQLVEDLSLKPSYEEFSNDTYLVLLWEFQVGLNAYLAGLPRPTPIRTLEDLIAFNRAHADEELLYFPQDILEQAAALTDVDKPRYLAARERIQRETREAIRALLDEHQLDAIIAPSGGPAWSIDQITGDRFLGGFSTYAAVSGFPHLTLPMGRVFHLPVGLSVVGEADKDLEVLSIGQAIEDILSVKVAPAWVYEHP
;
A
#
# COMPACT_ATOMS: atom_id res chain seq x y z
N MET A 1 3.68 26.54 53.38
CA MET A 1 2.49 26.38 54.25
C MET A 1 1.29 25.99 53.40
N ARG A 2 0.56 24.96 53.87
CA ARG A 2 -0.70 24.32 53.35
C ARG A 2 -0.52 23.28 52.26
N ASN A 3 -0.28 22.05 52.68
CA ASN A 3 -1.15 20.83 52.75
C ASN A 3 -2.04 20.58 51.50
N ALA A 4 -1.60 19.65 50.69
CA ALA A 4 -2.46 18.86 49.81
C ALA A 4 -2.62 17.45 50.39
N ARG A 5 -3.83 17.06 50.74
CA ARG A 5 -4.22 15.76 51.26
C ARG A 5 -4.18 14.72 50.14
N VAL A 6 -3.39 13.66 50.41
CA VAL A 6 -3.43 12.40 49.64
C VAL A 6 -4.57 11.56 50.25
N LEU A 7 -5.51 11.12 49.43
CA LEU A 7 -6.50 10.10 49.82
C LEU A 7 -5.92 8.70 49.55
N PRO A 8 -6.12 7.70 50.42
CA PRO A 8 -5.55 6.38 50.25
C PRO A 8 -6.42 5.49 49.38
N THR A 9 -5.79 4.85 48.39
CA THR A 9 -6.35 3.69 47.68
C THR A 9 -6.27 2.47 48.55
N SER A 10 -7.39 1.99 49.07
CA SER A 10 -7.50 0.72 49.77
C SER A 10 -8.57 -0.16 49.14
N ARG A 11 -8.16 -1.18 48.41
CA ARG A 11 -8.93 -2.45 48.22
C ARG A 11 -8.01 -3.47 47.56
N GLY A 12 -7.37 -4.33 48.37
CA GLY A 12 -6.55 -5.43 47.87
C GLY A 12 -5.81 -6.24 48.96
N THR A 13 -5.94 -5.87 50.23
CA THR A 13 -5.12 -6.44 51.30
C THR A 13 -5.86 -7.36 52.28
N GLY A 14 -7.17 -7.63 52.07
CA GLY A 14 -7.94 -8.43 53.06
C GLY A 14 -7.59 -9.93 53.06
N LEU A 15 -7.27 -10.53 51.94
CA LEU A 15 -7.12 -11.98 51.82
C LEU A 15 -5.72 -12.48 52.25
N VAL A 16 -4.68 -11.69 51.99
CA VAL A 16 -3.28 -12.06 52.35
C VAL A 16 -3.02 -11.92 53.86
N GLN A 17 -3.76 -11.06 54.56
CA GLN A 17 -3.61 -10.87 56.00
C GLN A 17 -4.28 -11.97 56.80
N LEU A 18 -5.36 -12.61 56.32
CA LEU A 18 -6.03 -13.75 56.95
C LEU A 18 -5.19 -15.05 56.92
N ILE A 19 -4.35 -15.22 55.93
CA ILE A 19 -3.47 -16.40 55.82
C ILE A 19 -2.28 -16.32 56.78
N ARG A 20 -1.88 -15.13 57.21
CA ARG A 20 -0.79 -14.94 58.20
C ARG A 20 -1.20 -15.13 59.68
N GLN A 21 -2.49 -15.19 59.98
CA GLN A 21 -2.97 -15.29 61.38
C GLN A 21 -3.38 -16.71 61.87
N GLY A 22 -3.02 -17.75 61.07
CA GLY A 22 -3.17 -19.14 61.62
C GLY A 22 -4.61 -19.64 61.81
N ALA A 23 -5.62 -18.97 61.20
CA ALA A 23 -7.04 -19.32 61.45
C ALA A 23 -7.59 -20.39 60.45
N VAL A 24 -6.72 -21.18 59.81
CA VAL A 24 -7.12 -22.18 58.79
C VAL A 24 -6.94 -23.62 59.32
N ALA A 25 -7.07 -23.87 60.63
CA ALA A 25 -6.83 -25.21 61.19
C ALA A 25 -8.00 -26.21 61.05
N ASN A 26 -9.16 -25.84 60.47
CA ASN A 26 -10.32 -26.73 60.37
C ASN A 26 -11.17 -26.62 59.09
N VAL A 27 -10.55 -26.44 57.94
CA VAL A 27 -11.28 -26.47 56.65
C VAL A 27 -11.07 -27.85 56.01
N PRO A 28 -12.10 -28.61 55.70
CA PRO A 28 -11.94 -29.92 55.09
C PRO A 28 -11.30 -29.79 53.70
N PRO A 29 -10.39 -30.70 53.29
CA PRO A 29 -9.58 -30.58 52.07
C PRO A 29 -10.39 -30.42 50.78
N ARG A 30 -11.65 -30.85 50.77
CA ARG A 30 -12.56 -30.65 49.63
C ARG A 30 -13.02 -29.19 49.45
N LEU A 31 -13.07 -28.40 50.51
CA LEU A 31 -13.44 -26.98 50.44
C LEU A 31 -12.26 -26.10 49.98
N LEU A 32 -11.04 -26.49 50.35
CA LEU A 32 -9.82 -25.82 49.86
C LEU A 32 -9.63 -26.02 48.36
N ILE A 33 -9.91 -27.21 47.82
CA ILE A 33 -9.84 -27.51 46.40
C ILE A 33 -10.92 -26.71 45.62
N LEU A 34 -12.12 -26.56 46.20
CA LEU A 34 -13.18 -25.76 45.58
C LEU A 34 -12.85 -24.25 45.57
N MET A 35 -12.20 -23.73 46.62
CA MET A 35 -11.72 -22.34 46.66
C MET A 35 -10.54 -22.11 45.72
N PHE A 36 -9.65 -23.07 45.51
CA PHE A 36 -8.59 -22.98 44.49
C PHE A 36 -9.13 -23.09 43.06
N PHE A 37 -10.18 -23.88 42.83
CA PHE A 37 -10.85 -23.92 41.52
C PHE A 37 -11.73 -22.68 41.26
N LEU A 38 -12.33 -22.06 42.27
CA LEU A 38 -13.05 -20.80 42.13
C LEU A 38 -12.13 -19.58 41.95
N SER A 39 -10.90 -19.60 42.48
CA SER A 39 -9.93 -18.52 42.26
C SER A 39 -9.17 -18.65 40.97
N ALA A 40 -9.23 -19.81 40.28
CA ALA A 40 -8.66 -20.01 38.93
C ALA A 40 -9.64 -19.60 37.80
N ILE A 41 -10.90 -19.34 38.12
CA ILE A 41 -11.84 -18.63 37.20
C ILE A 41 -11.73 -17.13 37.52
N VAL A 42 -10.53 -16.57 37.40
CA VAL A 42 -10.40 -15.14 37.03
C VAL A 42 -10.82 -15.08 35.59
N THR A 43 -12.10 -14.89 35.36
CA THR A 43 -12.60 -14.34 34.11
C THR A 43 -11.74 -13.11 33.87
N LYS A 44 -10.86 -13.17 32.87
CA LYS A 44 -10.35 -11.95 32.25
C LYS A 44 -11.62 -11.22 31.78
N GLU A 45 -12.16 -10.33 32.61
CA GLU A 45 -13.07 -9.31 32.11
C GLU A 45 -12.25 -8.51 31.08
N THR A 46 -12.31 -8.93 29.86
CA THR A 46 -11.83 -8.15 28.73
C THR A 46 -12.76 -6.95 28.68
N PHE A 47 -12.34 -5.84 29.28
CA PHE A 47 -13.06 -4.59 29.11
C PHE A 47 -13.01 -4.25 27.61
N ALA A 48 -14.17 -4.26 26.98
CA ALA A 48 -14.30 -3.80 25.61
C ALA A 48 -13.70 -2.38 25.50
N MET A 49 -12.94 -2.13 24.45
CA MET A 49 -12.34 -0.84 24.16
C MET A 49 -13.40 0.26 24.14
N THR A 50 -13.13 1.41 24.75
CA THR A 50 -14.03 2.55 24.67
C THR A 50 -14.09 3.10 23.24
N HIS A 51 -15.14 3.85 22.91
CA HIS A 51 -15.22 4.50 21.59
C HIS A 51 -14.03 5.44 21.34
N ALA A 52 -13.58 6.16 22.37
CA ALA A 52 -12.41 7.06 22.26
C ALA A 52 -11.12 6.29 21.99
N ASP A 53 -10.91 5.14 22.65
CA ASP A 53 -9.74 4.30 22.43
C ASP A 53 -9.74 3.70 21.02
N LEU A 54 -10.90 3.24 20.53
CA LEU A 54 -11.04 2.73 19.16
C LEU A 54 -10.77 3.82 18.13
N SER A 55 -11.33 5.03 18.33
CA SER A 55 -11.06 6.18 17.46
C SER A 55 -9.56 6.51 17.41
N SER A 56 -8.89 6.52 18.55
CA SER A 56 -7.43 6.74 18.64
C SER A 56 -6.66 5.66 17.90
N LEU A 57 -7.06 4.39 18.06
CA LEU A 57 -6.43 3.27 17.37
C LEU A 57 -6.62 3.32 15.85
N ILE A 58 -7.81 3.66 15.37
CA ILE A 58 -8.09 3.88 13.94
C ILE A 58 -7.25 5.04 13.41
N SER A 59 -7.18 6.16 14.14
CA SER A 59 -6.41 7.34 13.75
C SER A 59 -4.90 7.07 13.73
N SER A 60 -4.40 6.13 14.53
CA SER A 60 -3.02 5.65 14.42
C SER A 60 -2.76 4.99 13.06
N GLY A 61 -3.74 4.26 12.51
CA GLY A 61 -3.64 3.49 11.27
C GLY A 61 -2.75 2.26 11.38
N ASP A 62 -2.26 1.91 12.56
CA ASP A 62 -1.33 0.79 12.78
C ASP A 62 -2.06 -0.55 12.71
N ALA A 63 -1.87 -1.28 11.61
CA ALA A 63 -2.52 -2.58 11.41
C ALA A 63 -2.04 -3.64 12.41
N ILE A 64 -0.81 -3.56 12.92
CA ILE A 64 -0.30 -4.47 13.94
C ILE A 64 -1.03 -4.26 15.27
N ALA A 65 -1.21 -3.00 15.67
CA ALA A 65 -1.97 -2.67 16.89
C ALA A 65 -3.45 -3.07 16.76
N LEU A 66 -4.06 -2.89 15.57
CA LEU A 66 -5.42 -3.35 15.28
C LEU A 66 -5.54 -4.88 15.33
N GLN A 67 -4.57 -5.60 14.75
CA GLN A 67 -4.51 -7.05 14.78
C GLN A 67 -4.44 -7.57 16.25
N GLN A 68 -3.60 -6.94 17.06
CA GLN A 68 -3.46 -7.29 18.46
C GLN A 68 -4.78 -7.04 19.21
N ALA A 69 -5.42 -5.89 19.03
CA ALA A 69 -6.70 -5.57 19.67
C ALA A 69 -7.81 -6.57 19.30
N LEU A 70 -7.85 -7.02 18.04
CA LEU A 70 -8.75 -8.07 17.57
C LEU A 70 -8.42 -9.43 18.22
N ALA A 71 -7.14 -9.79 18.31
CA ALA A 71 -6.70 -11.06 18.89
C ALA A 71 -7.00 -11.13 20.41
N GLU A 72 -6.87 -10.02 21.12
CA GLU A 72 -7.17 -9.89 22.54
C GLU A 72 -8.68 -9.74 22.83
N GLY A 73 -9.51 -9.59 21.79
CA GLY A 73 -10.96 -9.40 21.92
C GLY A 73 -11.36 -8.03 22.47
N LEU A 74 -10.48 -7.04 22.41
CA LEU A 74 -10.74 -5.65 22.81
C LEU A 74 -11.71 -4.95 21.86
N VAL A 75 -11.70 -5.34 20.60
CA VAL A 75 -12.61 -4.89 19.55
C VAL A 75 -13.03 -6.09 18.69
N SER A 76 -14.26 -6.08 18.16
CA SER A 76 -14.70 -7.05 17.16
C SER A 76 -14.36 -6.59 15.75
N SER A 77 -14.19 -7.54 14.83
CA SER A 77 -14.04 -7.23 13.40
C SER A 77 -15.27 -6.49 12.85
N GLU A 78 -16.47 -6.82 13.34
CA GLU A 78 -17.71 -6.12 12.97
C GLU A 78 -17.66 -4.65 13.39
N THR A 79 -17.31 -4.35 14.65
CA THR A 79 -17.19 -2.98 15.16
C THR A 79 -16.12 -2.19 14.41
N LEU A 80 -14.95 -2.79 14.19
CA LEU A 80 -13.86 -2.16 13.45
C LEU A 80 -14.26 -1.83 12.00
N THR A 81 -14.87 -2.80 11.30
CA THR A 81 -15.33 -2.62 9.92
C THR A 81 -16.42 -1.54 9.83
N ALA A 82 -17.39 -1.54 10.76
CA ALA A 82 -18.43 -0.52 10.82
C ALA A 82 -17.85 0.89 11.02
N SER A 83 -16.82 1.03 11.88
CA SER A 83 -16.15 2.31 12.12
C SER A 83 -15.45 2.84 10.86
N TYR A 84 -14.79 1.98 10.08
CA TYR A 84 -14.18 2.38 8.81
C TYR A 84 -15.23 2.76 7.76
N LEU A 85 -16.32 2.00 7.64
CA LEU A 85 -17.42 2.32 6.71
C LEU A 85 -18.06 3.67 7.06
N ASP A 86 -18.29 3.94 8.34
CA ASP A 86 -18.83 5.21 8.80
C ASP A 86 -17.86 6.38 8.53
N ARG A 87 -16.55 6.17 8.76
CA ARG A 87 -15.53 7.17 8.46
C ARG A 87 -15.46 7.50 6.96
N ILE A 88 -15.47 6.49 6.08
CA ILE A 88 -15.55 6.68 4.63
C ILE A 88 -16.79 7.49 4.26
N LYS A 89 -17.96 7.09 4.77
CA LYS A 89 -19.23 7.78 4.47
C LYS A 89 -19.20 9.25 4.87
N ARG A 90 -18.55 9.61 5.99
CA ARG A 90 -18.48 10.98 6.47
C ARG A 90 -17.47 11.86 5.73
N HIS A 91 -16.36 11.30 5.28
CA HIS A 91 -15.20 12.11 4.88
C HIS A 91 -14.73 11.89 3.44
N ASP A 92 -15.11 10.79 2.76
CA ASP A 92 -14.56 10.50 1.43
C ASP A 92 -15.07 11.47 0.34
N GLY A 93 -16.16 12.18 0.60
CA GLY A 93 -16.66 13.22 -0.32
C GLY A 93 -15.63 14.29 -0.68
N ASP A 94 -14.71 14.60 0.23
CA ASP A 94 -13.65 15.57 0.02
C ASP A 94 -12.47 14.99 -0.77
N TYR A 95 -12.24 13.67 -0.69
CA TYR A 95 -11.05 13.01 -1.25
C TYR A 95 -11.32 12.15 -2.47
N ARG A 96 -12.53 11.60 -2.60
CA ARG A 96 -12.93 10.67 -3.67
C ARG A 96 -11.94 9.53 -3.86
N ALA A 97 -11.54 8.94 -2.73
CA ALA A 97 -10.59 7.84 -2.68
C ALA A 97 -11.25 6.49 -2.92
N VAL A 98 -12.54 6.33 -2.57
CA VAL A 98 -13.29 5.07 -2.61
C VAL A 98 -14.36 5.13 -3.69
N LEU A 99 -14.32 4.19 -4.65
CA LEU A 99 -15.33 4.09 -5.73
C LEU A 99 -16.57 3.33 -5.32
N ALA A 100 -16.37 2.23 -4.59
CA ALA A 100 -17.45 1.34 -4.22
C ALA A 100 -17.14 0.60 -2.92
N LEU A 101 -18.14 0.44 -2.06
CA LEU A 101 -18.06 -0.35 -0.83
C LEU A 101 -18.63 -1.76 -1.05
N ASN A 102 -17.97 -2.76 -0.43
CA ASN A 102 -18.44 -4.13 -0.48
C ASN A 102 -19.72 -4.28 0.38
N PRO A 103 -20.87 -4.63 -0.22
CA PRO A 103 -22.11 -4.79 0.52
C PRO A 103 -22.04 -5.91 1.57
N ASN A 104 -21.13 -6.85 1.40
CA ASN A 104 -20.93 -7.99 2.30
C ASN A 104 -19.91 -7.74 3.42
N ALA A 105 -19.24 -6.58 3.46
CA ALA A 105 -18.13 -6.32 4.39
C ALA A 105 -18.48 -6.58 5.87
N LEU A 106 -19.68 -6.16 6.32
CA LEU A 106 -20.12 -6.43 7.71
C LEU A 106 -20.47 -7.90 7.96
N ALA A 107 -21.00 -8.61 6.96
CA ALA A 107 -21.26 -10.04 7.07
C ALA A 107 -19.94 -10.83 7.15
N ASP A 108 -18.95 -10.48 6.33
CA ASP A 108 -17.62 -11.05 6.36
C ASP A 108 -16.91 -10.79 7.69
N ALA A 109 -17.09 -9.59 8.25
CA ALA A 109 -16.56 -9.21 9.56
C ALA A 109 -17.15 -10.06 10.69
N ARG A 110 -18.49 -10.25 10.70
CA ARG A 110 -19.14 -11.15 11.65
C ARG A 110 -18.65 -12.60 11.54
N ALA A 111 -18.46 -13.07 10.30
CA ALA A 111 -17.91 -14.41 10.05
C ALA A 111 -16.47 -14.54 10.58
N ALA A 112 -15.63 -13.50 10.46
CA ALA A 112 -14.29 -13.46 11.02
C ALA A 112 -14.32 -13.53 12.56
N ASP A 113 -15.25 -12.83 13.22
CA ASP A 113 -15.42 -12.89 14.67
C ASP A 113 -15.87 -14.28 15.15
N ILE A 114 -16.77 -14.94 14.40
CA ILE A 114 -17.18 -16.33 14.69
C ILE A 114 -15.98 -17.26 14.51
N ALA A 115 -15.21 -17.12 13.44
CA ALA A 115 -14.02 -17.93 13.18
C ALA A 115 -12.98 -17.79 14.30
N ARG A 116 -12.73 -16.56 14.79
CA ARG A 116 -11.81 -16.28 15.91
C ARG A 116 -12.29 -16.95 17.18
N ARG A 117 -13.59 -16.86 17.53
CA ARG A 117 -14.16 -17.56 18.70
C ARG A 117 -14.02 -19.09 18.61
N ASN A 118 -14.03 -19.64 17.40
CA ASN A 118 -13.83 -21.07 17.13
C ASN A 118 -12.33 -21.45 17.04
N GLY A 119 -11.42 -20.59 17.47
CA GLY A 119 -9.98 -20.88 17.54
C GLY A 119 -9.22 -20.70 16.22
N ARG A 120 -9.85 -20.13 15.16
CA ARG A 120 -9.10 -19.79 13.96
C ARG A 120 -8.19 -18.58 14.23
N HIS A 121 -6.94 -18.71 13.84
CA HIS A 121 -5.94 -17.64 13.83
C HIS A 121 -5.52 -17.33 12.40
N GLY A 122 -5.13 -16.10 12.14
CA GLY A 122 -4.65 -15.66 10.83
C GLY A 122 -4.08 -14.26 10.92
N ALA A 123 -3.03 -14.00 10.16
CA ALA A 123 -2.32 -12.72 10.19
C ALA A 123 -3.23 -11.52 9.86
N LEU A 124 -4.20 -11.71 8.97
CA LEU A 124 -5.16 -10.68 8.55
C LEU A 124 -6.58 -10.92 9.07
N LEU A 125 -6.80 -11.88 9.99
CA LEU A 125 -8.15 -12.29 10.39
C LEU A 125 -8.95 -11.13 10.96
N GLY A 126 -9.93 -10.67 10.17
CA GLY A 126 -10.85 -9.60 10.54
C GLY A 126 -10.34 -8.18 10.31
N LEU A 127 -9.17 -8.01 9.69
CA LEU A 127 -8.67 -6.70 9.26
C LEU A 127 -9.27 -6.30 7.91
N PRO A 128 -9.86 -5.10 7.78
CA PRO A 128 -10.38 -4.60 6.52
C PRO A 128 -9.25 -4.12 5.59
N VAL A 129 -9.41 -4.36 4.28
CA VAL A 129 -8.49 -3.95 3.21
C VAL A 129 -9.25 -3.33 2.06
N LEU A 130 -8.74 -2.23 1.50
CA LEU A 130 -9.24 -1.61 0.27
C LEU A 130 -8.41 -2.07 -0.93
N ILE A 131 -9.07 -2.22 -2.09
CA ILE A 131 -8.49 -2.82 -3.29
C ILE A 131 -8.57 -1.83 -4.45
N LYS A 132 -7.45 -1.56 -5.12
CA LYS A 132 -7.42 -0.73 -6.33
C LYS A 132 -8.35 -1.29 -7.41
N ASP A 133 -9.07 -0.40 -8.09
CA ASP A 133 -10.16 -0.81 -8.98
C ASP A 133 -9.72 -1.32 -10.37
N ASN A 134 -8.49 -1.72 -10.52
CA ASN A 134 -8.04 -2.56 -11.63
C ASN A 134 -7.86 -4.05 -11.24
N ILE A 135 -8.13 -4.43 -9.99
CA ILE A 135 -8.03 -5.79 -9.46
C ILE A 135 -9.42 -6.38 -9.31
N GLU A 136 -9.68 -7.55 -9.88
CA GLU A 136 -10.98 -8.19 -9.82
C GLU A 136 -11.33 -8.68 -8.41
N THR A 137 -12.55 -8.34 -7.98
CA THR A 137 -13.21 -8.86 -6.78
C THR A 137 -14.63 -9.32 -7.14
N LYS A 138 -15.07 -10.44 -6.61
CA LYS A 138 -16.32 -11.08 -7.02
C LYS A 138 -17.60 -10.27 -6.72
N GLU A 139 -17.56 -9.39 -5.71
CA GLU A 139 -18.74 -8.62 -5.27
C GLU A 139 -18.93 -7.30 -6.03
N LEU A 140 -17.86 -6.74 -6.57
CA LEU A 140 -17.85 -5.39 -7.10
C LEU A 140 -17.35 -5.37 -8.55
N PRO A 141 -17.78 -4.39 -9.37
CA PRO A 141 -17.21 -4.22 -10.69
C PRO A 141 -15.72 -3.88 -10.61
N THR A 142 -15.01 -4.17 -11.69
CA THR A 142 -13.61 -3.76 -11.88
C THR A 142 -13.56 -2.91 -13.13
N THR A 143 -13.41 -1.60 -12.94
CA THR A 143 -13.67 -0.61 -13.98
C THR A 143 -12.42 -0.04 -14.61
N ALA A 144 -11.24 -0.20 -14.00
CA ALA A 144 -10.03 0.54 -14.36
C ALA A 144 -10.25 2.07 -14.41
N GLY A 145 -11.32 2.57 -13.74
CA GLY A 145 -11.73 3.97 -13.74
C GLY A 145 -12.53 4.42 -14.97
N SER A 146 -12.73 3.57 -15.98
CA SER A 146 -13.40 3.90 -17.24
C SER A 146 -14.87 3.51 -17.25
N LEU A 147 -15.71 4.35 -17.86
CA LEU A 147 -17.10 4.06 -18.11
C LEU A 147 -17.30 2.86 -19.04
N ALA A 148 -16.31 2.55 -19.87
CA ALA A 148 -16.34 1.37 -20.75
C ALA A 148 -16.46 0.06 -19.96
N LEU A 149 -15.98 0.02 -18.72
CA LEU A 149 -16.03 -1.12 -17.81
C LEU A 149 -16.84 -0.88 -16.53
N LYS A 150 -17.65 0.18 -16.46
CA LYS A 150 -18.41 0.54 -15.23
C LYS A 150 -19.26 -0.59 -14.67
N ASP A 151 -19.77 -1.46 -15.54
CA ASP A 151 -20.64 -2.60 -15.19
C ASP A 151 -19.90 -3.95 -15.28
N ASN A 152 -18.57 -3.95 -15.38
CA ASN A 152 -17.76 -5.16 -15.52
C ASN A 152 -17.70 -5.95 -14.20
N ARG A 153 -18.75 -6.74 -13.95
CA ARG A 153 -18.86 -7.68 -12.82
C ARG A 153 -18.41 -9.06 -13.27
N THR A 154 -17.18 -9.42 -12.95
CA THR A 154 -16.59 -10.71 -13.33
C THR A 154 -17.03 -11.87 -12.44
N GLU A 155 -17.57 -11.58 -11.24
CA GLU A 155 -17.98 -12.55 -10.22
C GLU A 155 -16.86 -13.53 -9.81
N ARG A 156 -15.61 -13.10 -10.01
CA ARG A 156 -14.42 -13.84 -9.62
C ARG A 156 -13.46 -12.96 -8.83
N ASP A 157 -12.65 -13.58 -8.00
CA ASP A 157 -11.55 -12.92 -7.29
C ASP A 157 -10.24 -13.17 -8.06
N ALA A 158 -9.41 -12.15 -8.21
CA ALA A 158 -8.01 -12.32 -8.59
C ALA A 158 -7.29 -13.25 -7.58
N PRO A 159 -6.26 -14.02 -7.96
CA PRO A 159 -5.57 -14.92 -7.04
C PRO A 159 -5.12 -14.24 -5.75
N LEU A 160 -4.56 -13.02 -5.84
CA LEU A 160 -4.16 -12.26 -4.65
C LEU A 160 -5.35 -11.95 -3.70
N ILE A 161 -6.55 -11.72 -4.22
CA ILE A 161 -7.77 -11.52 -3.42
C ILE A 161 -8.18 -12.83 -2.72
N GLN A 162 -8.04 -13.96 -3.40
CA GLN A 162 -8.27 -15.27 -2.80
C GLN A 162 -7.27 -15.52 -1.65
N GLN A 163 -5.99 -15.14 -1.81
CA GLN A 163 -4.98 -15.24 -0.74
C GLN A 163 -5.35 -14.35 0.46
N LEU A 164 -5.71 -13.09 0.22
CA LEU A 164 -6.15 -12.17 1.28
C LEU A 164 -7.34 -12.74 2.07
N ARG A 165 -8.35 -13.30 1.39
CA ARG A 165 -9.48 -13.94 2.05
C ARG A 165 -9.07 -15.20 2.84
N ARG A 166 -8.14 -16.00 2.33
CA ARG A 166 -7.57 -17.15 3.05
C ARG A 166 -6.84 -16.71 4.32
N ALA A 167 -6.10 -15.60 4.26
CA ALA A 167 -5.46 -14.98 5.41
C ALA A 167 -6.47 -14.34 6.39
N GLY A 168 -7.75 -14.24 6.00
CA GLY A 168 -8.84 -13.75 6.83
C GLY A 168 -9.13 -12.25 6.70
N ALA A 169 -8.55 -11.56 5.69
CA ALA A 169 -8.84 -10.17 5.41
C ALA A 169 -10.29 -9.96 4.96
N ILE A 170 -10.85 -8.80 5.30
CA ILE A 170 -12.17 -8.35 4.87
C ILE A 170 -11.99 -7.37 3.71
N ILE A 171 -12.50 -7.72 2.54
CA ILE A 171 -12.49 -6.80 1.40
C ILE A 171 -13.52 -5.70 1.67
N LEU A 172 -13.04 -4.48 1.97
CA LEU A 172 -13.89 -3.36 2.36
C LEU A 172 -14.53 -2.66 1.15
N GLY A 173 -13.83 -2.61 0.03
CA GLY A 173 -14.30 -1.93 -1.18
C GLY A 173 -13.22 -1.74 -2.22
N LYS A 174 -13.54 -0.95 -3.26
CA LYS A 174 -12.66 -0.59 -4.38
C LYS A 174 -12.25 0.86 -4.27
N THR A 175 -10.95 1.14 -4.49
CA THR A 175 -10.42 2.51 -4.49
C THR A 175 -10.33 3.07 -5.90
N ASN A 176 -10.51 4.39 -6.00
CA ASN A 176 -10.27 5.11 -7.25
C ASN A 176 -8.81 4.99 -7.68
N LEU A 177 -8.56 5.25 -8.96
CA LEU A 177 -7.25 5.21 -9.58
C LEU A 177 -7.19 6.26 -10.68
N SER A 178 -5.99 6.60 -11.13
CA SER A 178 -5.86 7.27 -12.42
C SER A 178 -6.34 6.32 -13.49
N GLU A 179 -7.23 6.77 -14.35
CA GLU A 179 -7.90 5.94 -15.35
C GLU A 179 -6.89 5.17 -16.23
N TRP A 180 -7.18 3.87 -16.47
CA TRP A 180 -6.27 2.92 -17.15
C TRP A 180 -4.86 2.93 -16.56
N ALA A 181 -4.76 3.13 -15.24
CA ALA A 181 -3.51 3.20 -14.49
C ALA A 181 -2.51 4.25 -15.03
N ASN A 182 -3.01 5.42 -15.46
CA ASN A 182 -2.27 6.51 -16.13
C ASN A 182 -1.81 6.17 -17.57
N PHE A 183 -2.25 5.07 -18.15
CA PHE A 183 -1.78 4.65 -19.48
C PHE A 183 -2.81 4.92 -20.60
N ARG A 184 -3.53 6.07 -20.49
CA ARG A 184 -4.46 6.55 -21.51
C ARG A 184 -3.89 7.69 -22.35
N SER A 185 -3.23 8.64 -21.71
CA SER A 185 -2.68 9.84 -22.35
C SER A 185 -1.38 10.28 -21.68
N GLU A 186 -0.45 10.83 -22.47
CA GLU A 186 0.75 11.50 -21.98
C GLU A 186 0.44 12.76 -21.16
N ARG A 187 -0.79 13.27 -21.24
CA ARG A 187 -1.31 14.41 -20.48
C ARG A 187 -2.32 14.02 -19.42
N SER A 188 -2.32 12.76 -18.97
CA SER A 188 -3.20 12.31 -17.89
C SER A 188 -2.99 13.14 -16.62
N SER A 189 -4.10 13.45 -15.93
CA SER A 189 -4.05 13.99 -14.58
C SER A 189 -4.16 12.86 -13.56
N SER A 190 -3.11 12.66 -12.76
CA SER A 190 -3.08 11.60 -11.76
C SER A 190 -4.23 11.72 -10.75
N GLY A 191 -4.92 10.59 -10.54
CA GLY A 191 -6.07 10.49 -9.64
C GLY A 191 -7.41 10.81 -10.28
N TRP A 192 -7.45 11.20 -11.56
CA TRP A 192 -8.71 11.36 -12.26
C TRP A 192 -9.14 10.07 -12.96
N SER A 193 -10.44 9.81 -12.92
CA SER A 193 -11.10 8.76 -13.69
C SER A 193 -12.52 9.18 -14.05
N ALA A 194 -13.05 8.72 -15.18
CA ALA A 194 -14.41 9.03 -15.59
C ALA A 194 -15.46 8.47 -14.63
N VAL A 195 -15.19 7.31 -14.01
CA VAL A 195 -16.09 6.69 -13.01
C VAL A 195 -16.07 7.43 -11.68
N GLY A 196 -14.90 7.85 -11.18
CA GLY A 196 -14.72 8.35 -9.81
C GLY A 196 -14.44 9.85 -9.69
N GLY A 197 -14.19 10.53 -10.81
CA GLY A 197 -13.69 11.90 -10.81
C GLY A 197 -12.28 12.01 -10.23
N GLN A 198 -11.91 13.20 -9.76
CA GLN A 198 -10.57 13.48 -9.26
C GLN A 198 -10.40 13.08 -7.78
N THR A 199 -9.55 12.10 -7.51
CA THR A 199 -9.02 11.84 -6.17
C THR A 199 -8.09 12.97 -5.74
N ARG A 200 -8.16 13.37 -4.48
CA ARG A 200 -7.41 14.49 -3.91
C ARG A 200 -6.47 14.04 -2.81
N ASN A 201 -5.38 14.78 -2.63
CA ASN A 201 -4.41 14.48 -1.58
C ASN A 201 -4.95 14.91 -0.20
N PRO A 202 -4.98 14.04 0.82
CA PRO A 202 -5.48 14.36 2.15
C PRO A 202 -4.66 15.42 2.91
N TYR A 203 -3.43 15.71 2.49
CA TYR A 203 -2.62 16.78 3.08
C TYR A 203 -2.98 18.16 2.53
N ASP A 204 -3.47 18.20 1.28
CA ASP A 204 -3.92 19.40 0.61
C ASP A 204 -4.80 19.01 -0.58
N VAL A 205 -6.09 19.30 -0.51
CA VAL A 205 -7.09 18.88 -1.51
C VAL A 205 -6.89 19.50 -2.91
N GLN A 206 -6.01 20.51 -3.01
CA GLN A 206 -5.63 21.12 -4.30
C GLN A 206 -4.39 20.45 -4.91
N ARG A 207 -3.78 19.51 -4.17
CA ARG A 207 -2.60 18.79 -4.62
C ARG A 207 -2.93 17.40 -5.14
N THR A 208 -2.10 16.97 -6.07
CA THR A 208 -2.19 15.64 -6.64
C THR A 208 -2.02 14.56 -5.57
N PRO A 209 -2.82 13.48 -5.62
CA PRO A 209 -2.53 12.26 -4.86
C PRO A 209 -1.41 11.45 -5.50
N CYS A 210 -0.85 11.88 -6.64
CA CYS A 210 -0.11 11.07 -7.61
C CYS A 210 -0.92 9.84 -8.07
N GLY A 211 -0.31 8.93 -8.79
CA GLY A 211 -1.00 7.74 -9.30
C GLY A 211 -0.02 6.67 -9.81
N SER A 212 -0.60 5.62 -10.29
CA SER A 212 -2.03 5.41 -10.55
C SER A 212 -2.83 4.85 -9.36
N SER A 213 -2.21 4.38 -8.26
CA SER A 213 -2.93 3.89 -7.07
C SER A 213 -3.38 5.06 -6.16
N SER A 214 -3.98 6.08 -6.76
CA SER A 214 -4.32 7.37 -6.15
C SER A 214 -5.26 7.23 -4.97
N GLY A 215 -6.38 6.54 -5.17
CA GLY A 215 -7.37 6.30 -4.12
C GLY A 215 -6.88 5.35 -3.05
N SER A 216 -6.02 4.35 -3.38
CA SER A 216 -5.41 3.47 -2.38
C SER A 216 -4.54 4.28 -1.41
N GLY A 217 -3.70 5.18 -1.94
CA GLY A 217 -2.91 6.09 -1.11
C GLY A 217 -3.77 7.03 -0.29
N ALA A 218 -4.71 7.74 -0.94
CA ALA A 218 -5.58 8.70 -0.26
C ALA A 218 -6.43 8.06 0.85
N ALA A 219 -6.94 6.85 0.61
CA ALA A 219 -7.73 6.11 1.60
C ALA A 219 -6.90 5.73 2.84
N VAL A 220 -5.66 5.22 2.66
CA VAL A 220 -4.79 4.88 3.80
C VAL A 220 -4.34 6.13 4.55
N ALA A 221 -3.95 7.20 3.84
CA ALA A 221 -3.58 8.47 4.46
C ALA A 221 -4.75 9.08 5.26
N SER A 222 -5.99 8.92 4.78
CA SER A 222 -7.22 9.34 5.44
C SER A 222 -7.70 8.39 6.54
N ARG A 223 -7.00 7.27 6.76
CA ARG A 223 -7.44 6.23 7.71
C ARG A 223 -8.81 5.65 7.37
N PHE A 224 -9.10 5.44 6.10
CA PHE A 224 -10.31 4.76 5.62
C PHE A 224 -10.16 3.22 5.65
N ALA A 225 -8.93 2.76 5.75
CA ALA A 225 -8.55 1.39 6.06
C ALA A 225 -7.13 1.39 6.64
N PRO A 226 -6.70 0.34 7.36
CA PRO A 226 -5.34 0.23 7.89
C PRO A 226 -4.30 0.07 6.77
N PHE A 227 -4.72 -0.48 5.63
CA PHE A 227 -3.91 -0.64 4.43
C PHE A 227 -4.77 -0.81 3.17
N ALA A 228 -4.16 -0.63 2.02
CA ALA A 228 -4.77 -0.89 0.73
C ALA A 228 -3.80 -1.62 -0.21
N VAL A 229 -4.35 -2.32 -1.19
CA VAL A 229 -3.57 -2.89 -2.30
C VAL A 229 -3.55 -1.88 -3.44
N GLY A 230 -2.34 -1.57 -3.91
CA GLY A 230 -2.09 -0.84 -5.15
C GLY A 230 -1.56 -1.76 -6.25
N THR A 231 -1.35 -1.21 -7.45
CA THR A 231 -0.59 -1.86 -8.52
C THR A 231 0.43 -0.89 -9.08
N GLU A 232 1.54 -1.41 -9.53
CA GLU A 232 2.60 -0.62 -10.14
C GLU A 232 3.15 -1.29 -11.39
N THR A 233 3.26 -0.49 -12.44
CA THR A 233 4.07 -0.76 -13.62
C THR A 233 5.38 0.01 -13.52
N ASN A 234 5.29 1.34 -13.22
CA ASN A 234 6.44 2.21 -12.98
C ASN A 234 5.99 3.39 -12.09
N GLY A 235 6.27 3.32 -10.79
CA GLY A 235 5.97 4.37 -9.82
C GLY A 235 4.55 4.35 -9.24
N SER A 236 3.63 3.51 -9.72
CA SER A 236 2.20 3.61 -9.38
C SER A 236 1.80 3.13 -7.97
N ILE A 237 2.70 2.58 -7.17
CA ILE A 237 2.61 2.40 -5.72
C ILE A 237 3.50 3.41 -5.02
N VAL A 238 4.74 3.55 -5.49
CA VAL A 238 5.78 4.37 -4.89
C VAL A 238 5.37 5.85 -4.89
N CYS A 239 4.94 6.39 -6.03
CA CYS A 239 4.57 7.81 -6.13
C CYS A 239 3.37 8.18 -5.24
N PRO A 240 2.20 7.53 -5.32
CA PRO A 240 1.09 7.89 -4.44
C PRO A 240 1.41 7.62 -2.95
N SER A 241 2.30 6.69 -2.62
CA SER A 241 2.71 6.48 -1.24
C SER A 241 3.57 7.62 -0.73
N HIS A 242 4.62 8.03 -1.45
CA HIS A 242 5.54 9.05 -0.94
C HIS A 242 4.89 10.44 -0.83
N VAL A 243 4.02 10.85 -1.79
CA VAL A 243 3.35 12.16 -1.72
C VAL A 243 2.23 12.20 -0.69
N GLN A 244 1.84 11.05 -0.14
CA GLN A 244 0.79 10.93 0.87
C GLN A 244 1.31 10.42 2.22
N GLY A 245 2.65 10.41 2.40
CA GLY A 245 3.29 10.12 3.68
C GLY A 245 3.09 8.67 4.14
N LEU A 246 3.12 7.74 3.21
CA LEU A 246 2.90 6.32 3.42
C LEU A 246 4.14 5.50 3.09
N VAL A 247 4.12 4.26 3.58
CA VAL A 247 4.95 3.17 3.10
C VAL A 247 4.24 2.51 1.93
N GLY A 248 4.92 2.44 0.79
CA GLY A 248 4.49 1.67 -0.38
C GLY A 248 5.55 0.67 -0.77
N PHE A 249 5.16 -0.55 -1.05
CA PHE A 249 6.08 -1.58 -1.46
C PHE A 249 5.67 -2.21 -2.79
N LYS A 250 6.53 -2.06 -3.79
CA LYS A 250 6.47 -2.78 -5.05
C LYS A 250 7.30 -4.07 -4.93
N PRO A 251 6.68 -5.23 -4.82
CA PRO A 251 7.41 -6.49 -4.73
C PRO A 251 8.21 -6.81 -6.00
N THR A 252 9.08 -7.79 -5.91
CA THR A 252 9.68 -8.45 -7.09
C THR A 252 8.56 -8.90 -8.03
N VAL A 253 8.71 -8.61 -9.33
CA VAL A 253 7.73 -9.01 -10.35
C VAL A 253 7.61 -10.53 -10.36
N GLY A 254 6.37 -11.03 -10.23
CA GLY A 254 6.07 -12.46 -10.14
C GLY A 254 5.88 -12.99 -8.71
N LEU A 255 6.23 -12.23 -7.66
CA LEU A 255 5.97 -12.63 -6.27
C LEU A 255 4.47 -12.66 -5.94
N VAL A 256 3.71 -11.76 -6.56
CA VAL A 256 2.25 -11.66 -6.45
C VAL A 256 1.65 -11.86 -7.83
N SER A 257 0.70 -12.76 -7.96
CA SER A 257 0.04 -13.06 -9.23
C SER A 257 -0.63 -11.82 -9.83
N GLN A 258 -0.43 -11.59 -11.12
CA GLN A 258 -1.08 -10.54 -11.89
C GLN A 258 -2.33 -11.03 -12.64
N GLN A 259 -2.71 -12.29 -12.48
CA GLN A 259 -3.91 -12.84 -13.11
C GLN A 259 -5.18 -12.13 -12.61
N HIS A 260 -6.07 -11.77 -13.53
CA HIS A 260 -7.30 -11.02 -13.25
C HIS A 260 -7.08 -9.61 -12.69
N ILE A 261 -5.98 -8.99 -13.09
CA ILE A 261 -5.71 -7.55 -12.94
C ILE A 261 -5.71 -6.93 -14.33
N VAL A 262 -6.36 -5.78 -14.50
CA VAL A 262 -6.29 -5.03 -15.77
C VAL A 262 -4.83 -4.60 -15.99
N PRO A 263 -4.18 -5.05 -17.06
CA PRO A 263 -2.73 -4.94 -17.23
C PRO A 263 -2.30 -3.63 -17.89
N ILE A 264 -1.01 -3.29 -17.70
CA ILE A 264 -0.25 -2.43 -18.62
C ILE A 264 0.89 -3.25 -19.24
N SER A 265 1.74 -3.88 -18.44
CA SER A 265 2.97 -4.51 -18.91
C SER A 265 3.25 -5.81 -18.18
N ALA A 266 3.20 -6.93 -18.89
CA ALA A 266 3.47 -8.24 -18.31
C ALA A 266 4.89 -8.38 -17.72
N SER A 267 5.84 -7.57 -18.19
CA SER A 267 7.23 -7.61 -17.74
C SER A 267 7.54 -6.72 -16.53
N GLN A 268 6.61 -5.80 -16.16
CA GLN A 268 6.82 -4.81 -15.10
C GLN A 268 5.71 -4.79 -14.04
N ASP A 269 4.47 -5.19 -14.39
CA ASP A 269 3.32 -5.08 -13.48
C ASP A 269 3.49 -5.93 -12.22
N THR A 270 3.15 -5.35 -11.08
CA THR A 270 2.98 -6.06 -9.82
C THR A 270 1.94 -5.37 -8.93
N ALA A 271 1.23 -6.14 -8.11
CA ALA A 271 0.42 -5.61 -7.03
C ALA A 271 1.24 -5.57 -5.74
N GLY A 272 0.98 -4.58 -4.88
CA GLY A 272 1.72 -4.44 -3.64
C GLY A 272 0.98 -3.64 -2.57
N PRO A 273 1.45 -3.72 -1.31
CA PRO A 273 0.84 -3.07 -0.17
C PRO A 273 1.16 -1.57 -0.09
N MET A 274 0.17 -0.82 0.39
CA MET A 274 0.29 0.58 0.82
C MET A 274 -0.24 0.68 2.25
N ALA A 275 0.59 1.16 3.18
CA ALA A 275 0.30 1.20 4.61
C ALA A 275 0.98 2.40 5.28
N ILE A 276 0.72 2.64 6.57
CA ILE A 276 1.33 3.76 7.30
C ILE A 276 2.74 3.49 7.80
N ASN A 277 3.12 2.23 7.92
CA ASN A 277 4.44 1.79 8.39
C ASN A 277 4.87 0.49 7.71
N VAL A 278 6.16 0.18 7.78
CA VAL A 278 6.76 -0.99 7.13
C VAL A 278 6.20 -2.31 7.69
N ALA A 279 5.96 -2.39 9.00
CA ALA A 279 5.40 -3.59 9.62
C ALA A 279 4.00 -3.93 9.08
N SER A 280 3.14 -2.92 8.90
CA SER A 280 1.81 -3.09 8.30
C SER A 280 1.89 -3.47 6.83
N ALA A 281 2.80 -2.85 6.06
CA ALA A 281 3.02 -3.20 4.65
C ALA A 281 3.50 -4.66 4.50
N ARG A 282 4.44 -5.08 5.34
CA ARG A 282 4.91 -6.48 5.40
C ARG A 282 3.78 -7.44 5.76
N LEU A 283 2.95 -7.10 6.74
CA LEU A 283 1.80 -7.91 7.14
C LEU A 283 0.85 -8.16 5.96
N LEU A 284 0.54 -7.11 5.18
CA LEU A 284 -0.32 -7.24 4.01
C LEU A 284 0.35 -8.06 2.90
N LEU A 285 1.65 -7.85 2.63
CA LEU A 285 2.40 -8.64 1.63
C LEU A 285 2.36 -10.13 1.93
N LEU A 286 2.59 -10.53 3.19
CA LEU A 286 2.51 -11.93 3.62
C LEU A 286 1.13 -12.56 3.37
N GLY A 287 0.07 -11.74 3.39
CA GLY A 287 -1.30 -12.19 3.13
C GLY A 287 -1.70 -12.23 1.66
N MET A 288 -0.92 -11.62 0.75
CA MET A 288 -1.26 -11.53 -0.67
C MET A 288 -0.29 -12.27 -1.62
N ALA A 289 0.87 -12.70 -1.13
CA ALA A 289 1.84 -13.45 -1.91
C ALA A 289 1.35 -14.88 -2.22
N ASP A 290 1.76 -15.40 -3.38
CA ASP A 290 1.38 -16.75 -3.82
C ASP A 290 2.11 -17.86 -3.05
N GLN A 291 3.25 -17.54 -2.46
CA GLN A 291 4.08 -18.45 -1.66
C GLN A 291 4.10 -18.04 -0.19
N ASP A 292 4.35 -19.02 0.68
CA ASP A 292 4.49 -18.75 2.11
C ASP A 292 5.86 -18.11 2.41
N LEU A 293 5.86 -16.79 2.57
CA LEU A 293 7.04 -16.02 2.90
C LEU A 293 7.45 -16.10 4.38
N THR A 294 6.60 -16.65 5.26
CA THR A 294 6.88 -16.71 6.70
C THR A 294 8.03 -17.66 7.05
N ILE A 295 8.32 -18.61 6.16
CA ILE A 295 9.38 -19.63 6.35
C ILE A 295 10.79 -19.00 6.32
N ASN A 296 10.98 -17.90 5.58
CA ASN A 296 12.27 -17.26 5.34
C ASN A 296 12.35 -15.83 5.88
N LEU A 297 11.64 -15.53 6.97
CA LEU A 297 11.73 -14.20 7.57
C LEU A 297 13.19 -13.92 8.00
N PRO A 298 13.84 -12.88 7.45
CA PRO A 298 15.19 -12.53 7.86
C PRO A 298 15.19 -12.09 9.33
N ALA A 299 16.29 -12.39 10.03
CA ALA A 299 16.48 -11.84 11.37
C ALA A 299 16.53 -10.29 11.28
N PRO A 300 15.99 -9.57 12.28
CA PRO A 300 16.12 -8.13 12.32
C PRO A 300 17.59 -7.74 12.18
N THR A 301 17.92 -6.97 11.14
CA THR A 301 19.29 -6.51 10.93
C THR A 301 19.43 -5.05 11.36
N SER A 302 20.49 -4.79 12.12
CA SER A 302 20.90 -3.41 12.47
C SER A 302 22.20 -2.99 11.78
N LYS A 303 22.77 -3.89 10.96
CA LYS A 303 24.02 -3.63 10.23
C LYS A 303 23.77 -3.92 8.77
N PHE A 304 23.72 -2.88 7.97
CA PHE A 304 23.60 -2.94 6.53
C PHE A 304 24.37 -1.77 5.90
N ARG A 305 24.71 -1.94 4.64
CA ARG A 305 25.47 -0.97 3.85
C ARG A 305 24.62 -0.49 2.69
N LEU A 306 24.40 0.81 2.59
CA LEU A 306 23.53 1.43 1.60
C LEU A 306 24.31 2.25 0.59
N GLY A 307 23.97 2.10 -0.69
CA GLY A 307 24.44 2.97 -1.76
C GLY A 307 23.51 4.17 -1.94
N VAL A 308 24.06 5.38 -1.92
CA VAL A 308 23.33 6.63 -2.10
C VAL A 308 23.41 7.05 -3.57
N ILE A 309 22.28 7.07 -4.26
CA ILE A 309 22.23 7.45 -5.69
C ILE A 309 22.12 8.96 -5.83
N SER A 310 23.25 9.63 -5.87
CA SER A 310 23.33 11.10 -6.01
C SER A 310 22.80 11.60 -7.34
N SER A 311 22.84 10.77 -8.41
CA SER A 311 22.25 11.13 -9.70
C SER A 311 20.73 11.27 -9.68
N ALA A 312 20.05 10.82 -8.63
CA ALA A 312 18.61 10.95 -8.43
C ALA A 312 18.22 12.17 -7.57
N THR A 313 19.11 13.12 -7.36
CA THR A 313 18.89 14.39 -6.64
C THR A 313 19.01 15.59 -7.58
N GLY A 314 18.78 16.80 -7.09
CA GLY A 314 18.98 18.05 -7.82
C GLY A 314 17.75 18.58 -8.57
N TYR A 315 16.61 17.91 -8.50
CA TYR A 315 15.37 18.36 -9.13
C TYR A 315 14.51 19.24 -8.20
N HIS A 316 14.76 19.24 -6.87
CA HIS A 316 14.05 20.07 -5.92
C HIS A 316 14.84 20.26 -4.63
N GLU A 317 15.25 21.51 -4.35
CA GLU A 317 16.12 21.90 -3.25
C GLU A 317 15.62 21.45 -1.86
N GLY A 318 14.31 21.58 -1.59
CA GLY A 318 13.72 21.13 -0.32
C GLY A 318 13.72 19.60 -0.17
N VAL A 319 13.64 18.83 -1.26
CA VAL A 319 13.78 17.37 -1.24
C VAL A 319 15.22 16.98 -0.94
N ASP A 320 16.17 17.63 -1.60
CA ASP A 320 17.60 17.37 -1.40
C ASP A 320 18.03 17.66 0.04
N LEU A 321 17.54 18.78 0.63
CA LEU A 321 17.76 19.12 2.02
C LEU A 321 17.16 18.06 2.97
N THR A 322 15.94 17.60 2.71
CA THR A 322 15.25 16.60 3.53
C THR A 322 15.97 15.25 3.45
N PHE A 323 16.43 14.87 2.25
CA PHE A 323 17.22 13.66 2.03
C PHE A 323 18.57 13.72 2.74
N GLY A 324 19.30 14.85 2.65
CA GLY A 324 20.56 15.07 3.38
C GLY A 324 20.39 14.94 4.90
N ASN A 325 19.27 15.43 5.45
CA ASN A 325 18.93 15.25 6.86
C ASN A 325 18.69 13.77 7.21
N ALA A 326 18.02 13.01 6.33
CA ALA A 326 17.82 11.57 6.51
C ALA A 326 19.16 10.81 6.50
N LEU A 327 20.05 11.10 5.52
CA LEU A 327 21.39 10.52 5.47
C LEU A 327 22.20 10.82 6.73
N SER A 328 22.11 12.04 7.26
CA SER A 328 22.78 12.44 8.50
C SER A 328 22.31 11.62 9.72
N LYS A 329 21.00 11.35 9.82
CA LYS A 329 20.44 10.47 10.87
C LYS A 329 20.93 9.03 10.73
N LEU A 330 20.95 8.49 9.50
CA LEU A 330 21.47 7.14 9.24
C LEU A 330 22.95 7.01 9.62
N LYS A 331 23.79 7.99 9.27
CA LYS A 331 25.20 8.04 9.69
C LYS A 331 25.36 8.10 11.22
N THR A 332 24.53 8.90 11.88
CA THR A 332 24.53 9.00 13.36
C THR A 332 24.15 7.68 14.03
N ALA A 333 23.30 6.89 13.39
CA ALA A 333 22.94 5.54 13.82
C ALA A 333 23.98 4.47 13.40
N ASN A 334 25.15 4.87 12.90
CA ASN A 334 26.23 4.01 12.42
C ASN A 334 25.85 3.10 11.23
N ILE A 335 24.91 3.52 10.39
CA ILE A 335 24.65 2.86 9.11
C ILE A 335 25.76 3.25 8.13
N GLN A 336 26.33 2.25 7.45
CA GLN A 336 27.36 2.48 6.43
C GLN A 336 26.72 3.00 5.15
N LEU A 337 27.15 4.19 4.70
CA LEU A 337 26.71 4.79 3.45
C LEU A 337 27.88 4.88 2.47
N VAL A 338 27.64 4.46 1.22
CA VAL A 338 28.51 4.72 0.07
C VAL A 338 27.83 5.78 -0.77
N GLU A 339 28.38 6.98 -0.74
CA GLU A 339 27.79 8.16 -1.38
C GLU A 339 28.34 8.35 -2.82
N ASP A 340 27.77 9.33 -3.53
CA ASP A 340 28.16 9.73 -4.88
C ASP A 340 28.03 8.64 -5.95
N LEU A 341 27.12 7.69 -5.74
CA LEU A 341 26.82 6.68 -6.74
C LEU A 341 25.88 7.23 -7.82
N SER A 342 26.01 6.70 -9.03
CA SER A 342 25.20 7.10 -10.18
C SER A 342 24.48 5.89 -10.77
N LEU A 343 23.20 6.08 -11.07
CA LEU A 343 22.38 5.12 -11.79
C LEU A 343 21.69 5.86 -12.94
N LYS A 344 22.25 5.75 -14.14
CA LYS A 344 21.78 6.40 -15.37
C LYS A 344 21.83 5.41 -16.52
N PRO A 345 20.91 5.52 -17.50
CA PRO A 345 20.97 4.69 -18.69
C PRO A 345 22.31 4.83 -19.42
N SER A 346 22.84 3.70 -19.91
CA SER A 346 24.11 3.66 -20.65
C SER A 346 23.95 4.01 -22.13
N TYR A 347 22.72 4.13 -22.63
CA TYR A 347 22.41 4.44 -24.03
C TYR A 347 21.22 5.41 -24.16
N GLU A 348 21.21 6.17 -25.26
CA GLU A 348 20.29 7.31 -25.47
C GLU A 348 18.83 6.86 -25.66
N GLU A 349 18.59 5.72 -26.33
CA GLU A 349 17.25 5.26 -26.68
C GLU A 349 16.52 4.54 -25.53
N PHE A 350 17.08 4.49 -24.33
CA PHE A 350 16.49 3.78 -23.18
C PHE A 350 15.01 4.14 -22.92
N SER A 351 14.70 5.43 -22.95
CA SER A 351 13.32 5.91 -22.73
C SER A 351 12.38 5.47 -23.84
N ASN A 352 12.83 5.52 -25.09
CA ASN A 352 12.06 5.10 -26.27
C ASN A 352 11.81 3.59 -26.24
N ASP A 353 12.82 2.80 -25.89
CA ASP A 353 12.71 1.36 -25.74
C ASP A 353 11.74 0.99 -24.62
N THR A 354 11.85 1.66 -23.47
CA THR A 354 10.93 1.45 -22.33
C THR A 354 9.49 1.75 -22.74
N TYR A 355 9.26 2.86 -23.43
CA TYR A 355 7.93 3.24 -23.88
C TYR A 355 7.36 2.26 -24.94
N LEU A 356 8.17 1.81 -25.90
CA LEU A 356 7.76 0.79 -26.87
C LEU A 356 7.34 -0.52 -26.18
N VAL A 357 8.08 -0.94 -25.16
CA VAL A 357 7.73 -2.15 -24.38
C VAL A 357 6.37 -1.99 -23.72
N LEU A 358 6.11 -0.82 -23.09
CA LEU A 358 4.82 -0.56 -22.46
C LEU A 358 3.67 -0.54 -23.48
N LEU A 359 3.83 0.12 -24.62
CA LEU A 359 2.80 0.17 -25.67
C LEU A 359 2.46 -1.22 -26.21
N TRP A 360 3.48 -2.04 -26.51
CA TRP A 360 3.28 -3.38 -27.04
C TRP A 360 2.60 -4.30 -26.02
N GLU A 361 3.13 -4.34 -24.79
CA GLU A 361 2.61 -5.22 -23.76
C GLU A 361 1.20 -4.80 -23.31
N PHE A 362 0.91 -3.50 -23.32
CA PHE A 362 -0.45 -2.98 -23.07
C PHE A 362 -1.44 -3.45 -24.12
N GLN A 363 -1.14 -3.29 -25.42
CA GLN A 363 -2.01 -3.76 -26.50
C GLN A 363 -2.32 -5.25 -26.37
N VAL A 364 -1.28 -6.08 -26.22
CA VAL A 364 -1.43 -7.53 -26.13
C VAL A 364 -2.16 -7.94 -24.84
N GLY A 365 -1.76 -7.37 -23.72
CA GLY A 365 -2.32 -7.69 -22.41
C GLY A 365 -3.77 -7.25 -22.25
N LEU A 366 -4.10 -6.02 -22.68
CA LEU A 366 -5.46 -5.50 -22.60
C LEU A 366 -6.41 -6.28 -23.52
N ASN A 367 -6.01 -6.56 -24.76
CA ASN A 367 -6.81 -7.38 -25.66
C ASN A 367 -7.08 -8.77 -25.07
N ALA A 368 -6.08 -9.42 -24.48
CA ALA A 368 -6.25 -10.70 -23.82
C ALA A 368 -7.18 -10.61 -22.60
N TYR A 369 -7.05 -9.56 -21.77
CA TYR A 369 -7.93 -9.33 -20.61
C TYR A 369 -9.38 -9.14 -21.04
N LEU A 370 -9.65 -8.23 -22.01
CA LEU A 370 -11.00 -7.92 -22.49
C LEU A 370 -11.64 -9.14 -23.17
N ALA A 371 -10.92 -9.89 -23.99
CA ALA A 371 -11.40 -11.11 -24.61
C ALA A 371 -11.74 -12.21 -23.58
N GLY A 372 -11.01 -12.25 -22.45
CA GLY A 372 -11.18 -13.19 -21.35
C GLY A 372 -12.27 -12.85 -20.34
N LEU A 373 -13.01 -11.73 -20.51
CA LEU A 373 -14.09 -11.35 -19.60
C LEU A 373 -15.23 -12.39 -19.65
N PRO A 374 -15.75 -12.84 -18.47
CA PRO A 374 -16.70 -13.95 -18.41
C PRO A 374 -18.09 -13.58 -18.90
N ARG A 375 -18.45 -12.28 -18.93
CA ARG A 375 -19.75 -11.80 -19.42
C ARG A 375 -19.63 -11.12 -20.77
N PRO A 376 -20.62 -11.22 -21.62
CA PRO A 376 -20.67 -10.44 -22.86
C PRO A 376 -20.56 -8.95 -22.54
N THR A 377 -19.62 -8.30 -23.17
CA THR A 377 -19.45 -6.83 -23.15
C THR A 377 -19.20 -6.36 -24.58
N PRO A 378 -19.64 -5.16 -24.96
CA PRO A 378 -19.33 -4.59 -26.27
C PRO A 378 -17.84 -4.25 -26.42
N ILE A 379 -17.09 -4.17 -25.31
CA ILE A 379 -15.67 -3.82 -25.29
C ILE A 379 -14.87 -5.12 -25.19
N ARG A 380 -14.30 -5.56 -26.32
CA ARG A 380 -13.55 -6.83 -26.43
C ARG A 380 -12.10 -6.63 -26.88
N THR A 381 -11.80 -5.48 -27.41
CA THR A 381 -10.48 -5.11 -27.92
C THR A 381 -10.14 -3.67 -27.54
N LEU A 382 -8.86 -3.30 -27.73
CA LEU A 382 -8.39 -1.92 -27.54
C LEU A 382 -9.06 -0.97 -28.52
N GLU A 383 -9.35 -1.42 -29.75
CA GLU A 383 -10.05 -0.65 -30.76
C GLU A 383 -11.51 -0.38 -30.35
N ASP A 384 -12.20 -1.35 -29.75
CA ASP A 384 -13.55 -1.14 -29.20
C ASP A 384 -13.53 -0.08 -28.09
N LEU A 385 -12.51 -0.12 -27.21
CA LEU A 385 -12.32 0.88 -26.16
C LEU A 385 -12.10 2.28 -26.75
N ILE A 386 -11.22 2.41 -27.73
CA ILE A 386 -10.96 3.69 -28.41
C ILE A 386 -12.25 4.24 -29.05
N ALA A 387 -13.02 3.37 -29.68
CA ALA A 387 -14.30 3.75 -30.28
C ALA A 387 -15.34 4.17 -29.22
N PHE A 388 -15.40 3.45 -28.11
CA PHE A 388 -16.26 3.79 -26.98
C PHE A 388 -15.93 5.18 -26.41
N ASN A 389 -14.65 5.44 -26.13
CA ASN A 389 -14.20 6.73 -25.59
C ASN A 389 -14.52 7.90 -26.53
N ARG A 390 -14.38 7.72 -27.86
CA ARG A 390 -14.79 8.72 -28.84
C ARG A 390 -16.31 8.96 -28.85
N ALA A 391 -17.11 7.92 -28.65
CA ALA A 391 -18.56 8.04 -28.60
C ALA A 391 -19.06 8.71 -27.31
N HIS A 392 -18.24 8.70 -26.24
CA HIS A 392 -18.54 9.29 -24.94
C HIS A 392 -17.51 10.37 -24.57
N ALA A 393 -17.07 11.15 -25.56
CA ALA A 393 -15.96 12.09 -25.42
C ALA A 393 -16.23 13.21 -24.38
N ASP A 394 -17.47 13.58 -24.17
CA ASP A 394 -17.91 14.57 -23.19
C ASP A 394 -17.74 14.11 -21.73
N GLU A 395 -17.61 12.81 -21.48
CA GLU A 395 -17.35 12.23 -20.18
C GLU A 395 -15.93 11.62 -20.09
N GLU A 396 -15.57 10.76 -21.05
CA GLU A 396 -14.28 10.02 -21.07
C GLU A 396 -13.09 10.89 -21.45
N LEU A 397 -13.25 11.79 -22.44
CA LEU A 397 -12.16 12.64 -22.96
C LEU A 397 -12.26 14.09 -22.47
N LEU A 398 -12.96 14.32 -21.34
CA LEU A 398 -13.28 15.66 -20.82
C LEU A 398 -12.04 16.54 -20.60
N TYR A 399 -10.94 15.98 -20.10
CA TYR A 399 -9.75 16.75 -19.73
C TYR A 399 -8.52 16.45 -20.59
N PHE A 400 -8.37 15.22 -21.07
CA PHE A 400 -7.21 14.81 -21.86
C PHE A 400 -7.59 13.71 -22.86
N PRO A 401 -6.82 13.60 -23.98
CA PRO A 401 -7.10 12.63 -25.04
C PRO A 401 -6.77 11.19 -24.63
N GLN A 402 -6.72 10.31 -25.62
CA GLN A 402 -6.37 8.89 -25.50
C GLN A 402 -5.20 8.51 -26.43
N ASP A 403 -4.24 9.41 -26.55
CA ASP A 403 -3.11 9.30 -27.46
C ASP A 403 -2.26 8.03 -27.23
N ILE A 404 -2.09 7.59 -25.98
CA ILE A 404 -1.36 6.35 -25.65
C ILE A 404 -2.14 5.12 -26.17
N LEU A 405 -3.47 5.09 -25.98
CA LEU A 405 -4.30 3.98 -26.49
C LEU A 405 -4.18 3.88 -28.01
N GLU A 406 -4.22 5.02 -28.71
CA GLU A 406 -4.11 5.09 -30.17
C GLU A 406 -2.71 4.71 -30.67
N GLN A 407 -1.65 5.13 -29.97
CA GLN A 407 -0.28 4.71 -30.25
C GLN A 407 -0.10 3.19 -30.05
N ALA A 408 -0.64 2.63 -28.96
CA ALA A 408 -0.59 1.20 -28.73
C ALA A 408 -1.35 0.40 -29.81
N ALA A 409 -2.55 0.85 -30.18
CA ALA A 409 -3.36 0.22 -31.23
C ALA A 409 -2.72 0.29 -32.64
N ALA A 410 -1.83 1.25 -32.87
CA ALA A 410 -1.13 1.38 -34.15
C ALA A 410 0.02 0.38 -34.35
N LEU A 411 0.47 -0.31 -33.28
CA LEU A 411 1.52 -1.33 -33.36
C LEU A 411 1.00 -2.60 -34.05
N THR A 412 1.85 -3.23 -34.85
CA THR A 412 1.54 -4.41 -35.64
C THR A 412 2.61 -5.50 -35.44
N ASP A 413 2.39 -6.69 -35.96
CA ASP A 413 3.37 -7.79 -35.90
C ASP A 413 4.76 -7.42 -36.49
N VAL A 414 4.83 -6.40 -37.33
CA VAL A 414 6.10 -5.86 -37.87
C VAL A 414 6.96 -5.25 -36.75
N ASP A 415 6.34 -4.72 -35.70
CA ASP A 415 7.03 -4.09 -34.56
C ASP A 415 7.52 -5.12 -33.52
N LYS A 416 7.02 -6.34 -33.56
CA LYS A 416 7.34 -7.40 -32.60
C LYS A 416 8.83 -7.67 -32.43
N PRO A 417 9.66 -7.80 -33.49
CA PRO A 417 11.10 -8.00 -33.31
C PRO A 417 11.78 -6.83 -32.60
N ARG A 418 11.36 -5.59 -32.89
CA ARG A 418 11.87 -4.38 -32.26
C ARG A 418 11.48 -4.35 -30.77
N TYR A 419 10.24 -4.68 -30.43
CA TYR A 419 9.77 -4.82 -29.06
C TYR A 419 10.60 -5.86 -28.28
N LEU A 420 10.80 -7.06 -28.84
CA LEU A 420 11.56 -8.13 -28.15
C LEU A 420 13.00 -7.70 -27.85
N ALA A 421 13.67 -7.07 -28.83
CA ALA A 421 15.02 -6.55 -28.66
C ALA A 421 15.08 -5.40 -27.63
N ALA A 422 14.10 -4.49 -27.64
CA ALA A 422 13.98 -3.41 -26.67
C ALA A 422 13.80 -3.98 -25.25
N ARG A 423 12.87 -4.91 -25.05
CA ARG A 423 12.61 -5.54 -23.75
C ARG A 423 13.84 -6.23 -23.18
N GLU A 424 14.53 -7.03 -23.99
CA GLU A 424 15.77 -7.70 -23.56
C GLU A 424 16.84 -6.67 -23.17
N ARG A 425 17.01 -5.62 -23.97
CA ARG A 425 18.02 -4.59 -23.73
C ARG A 425 17.74 -3.80 -22.45
N ILE A 426 16.52 -3.29 -22.23
CA ILE A 426 16.20 -2.50 -21.03
C ILE A 426 16.27 -3.35 -19.75
N GLN A 427 15.81 -4.61 -19.80
CA GLN A 427 15.88 -5.50 -18.63
C GLN A 427 17.33 -5.86 -18.29
N ARG A 428 18.15 -6.16 -19.29
CA ARG A 428 19.56 -6.41 -19.07
C ARG A 428 20.27 -5.18 -18.49
N GLU A 429 20.11 -4.02 -19.12
CA GLU A 429 20.67 -2.74 -18.68
C GLU A 429 20.38 -2.47 -17.21
N THR A 430 19.11 -2.51 -16.83
CA THR A 430 18.70 -2.13 -15.46
C THR A 430 19.13 -3.16 -14.41
N ARG A 431 19.06 -4.45 -14.73
CA ARG A 431 19.51 -5.54 -13.83
C ARG A 431 21.02 -5.51 -13.61
N GLU A 432 21.77 -5.38 -14.69
CA GLU A 432 23.24 -5.30 -14.63
C GLU A 432 23.69 -4.05 -13.89
N ALA A 433 23.08 -2.88 -14.14
CA ALA A 433 23.44 -1.64 -13.47
C ALA A 433 23.18 -1.70 -11.95
N ILE A 434 22.03 -2.23 -11.50
CA ILE A 434 21.75 -2.37 -10.07
C ILE A 434 22.71 -3.40 -9.44
N ARG A 435 22.89 -4.58 -10.06
CA ARG A 435 23.79 -5.62 -9.53
C ARG A 435 25.23 -5.16 -9.46
N ALA A 436 25.71 -4.46 -10.49
CA ALA A 436 27.08 -3.92 -10.49
C ALA A 436 27.33 -3.02 -9.28
N LEU A 437 26.37 -2.12 -8.95
CA LEU A 437 26.50 -1.27 -7.76
C LEU A 437 26.48 -2.09 -6.46
N LEU A 438 25.57 -3.06 -6.35
CA LEU A 438 25.44 -3.91 -5.16
C LEU A 438 26.74 -4.71 -4.94
N ASP A 439 27.27 -5.33 -5.98
CA ASP A 439 28.45 -6.21 -5.90
C ASP A 439 29.75 -5.42 -5.71
N GLU A 440 29.99 -4.39 -6.53
CA GLU A 440 31.22 -3.58 -6.49
C GLU A 440 31.44 -2.92 -5.14
N HIS A 441 30.36 -2.41 -4.56
CA HIS A 441 30.41 -1.70 -3.29
C HIS A 441 29.94 -2.53 -2.09
N GLN A 442 29.63 -3.82 -2.28
CA GLN A 442 29.13 -4.74 -1.24
C GLN A 442 27.91 -4.13 -0.49
N LEU A 443 26.90 -3.68 -1.25
CA LEU A 443 25.72 -3.03 -0.71
C LEU A 443 24.60 -4.05 -0.47
N ASP A 444 23.84 -3.82 0.59
CA ASP A 444 22.59 -4.57 0.86
C ASP A 444 21.38 -3.97 0.11
N ALA A 445 21.41 -2.67 -0.17
CA ALA A 445 20.41 -1.95 -0.96
C ALA A 445 20.96 -0.61 -1.46
N ILE A 446 20.25 -0.01 -2.42
CA ILE A 446 20.47 1.38 -2.85
C ILE A 446 19.32 2.27 -2.38
N ILE A 447 19.62 3.53 -2.08
CA ILE A 447 18.65 4.52 -1.61
C ILE A 447 18.73 5.82 -2.41
N ALA A 448 17.56 6.46 -2.56
CA ALA A 448 17.40 7.75 -3.23
C ALA A 448 16.12 8.46 -2.72
N PRO A 449 15.92 9.76 -3.00
CA PRO A 449 14.60 10.37 -2.85
C PRO A 449 13.58 9.67 -3.77
N SER A 450 12.39 9.39 -3.27
CA SER A 450 11.35 8.69 -4.06
C SER A 450 10.79 9.58 -5.17
N GLY A 451 10.73 10.90 -4.94
CA GLY A 451 10.25 11.88 -5.90
C GLY A 451 10.06 13.28 -5.31
N GLY A 452 9.53 14.19 -6.13
CA GLY A 452 9.20 15.56 -5.75
C GLY A 452 7.99 15.65 -4.80
N PRO A 453 7.75 16.79 -4.14
CA PRO A 453 6.53 17.00 -3.37
C PRO A 453 5.30 17.03 -4.28
N ALA A 454 4.11 16.75 -3.73
CA ALA A 454 2.86 16.78 -4.48
C ALA A 454 2.67 18.11 -5.23
N TRP A 455 2.50 18.05 -6.55
CA TRP A 455 2.20 19.20 -7.41
C TRP A 455 0.70 19.56 -7.37
N SER A 456 0.34 20.73 -7.89
CA SER A 456 -1.06 21.15 -7.99
C SER A 456 -1.81 20.27 -8.99
N ILE A 457 -3.08 19.96 -8.71
CA ILE A 457 -3.98 19.36 -9.69
C ILE A 457 -4.21 20.38 -10.80
N ASP A 458 -3.85 20.02 -12.04
CA ASP A 458 -4.03 20.87 -13.22
C ASP A 458 -4.57 20.01 -14.37
N GLN A 459 -5.86 20.16 -14.64
CA GLN A 459 -6.53 19.42 -15.72
C GLN A 459 -6.34 20.05 -17.10
N ILE A 460 -5.67 21.22 -17.19
CA ILE A 460 -5.37 21.90 -18.45
C ILE A 460 -4.00 21.48 -18.97
N THR A 461 -2.99 21.53 -18.10
CA THR A 461 -1.60 21.24 -18.47
C THR A 461 -1.13 19.83 -18.08
N GLY A 462 -1.95 19.09 -17.32
CA GLY A 462 -1.63 17.74 -16.84
C GLY A 462 -0.67 17.74 -15.65
N ASP A 463 -0.11 16.57 -15.35
CA ASP A 463 0.79 16.37 -14.23
C ASP A 463 2.13 17.10 -14.43
N ARG A 464 2.61 17.72 -13.34
CA ARG A 464 3.92 18.40 -13.31
C ARG A 464 4.92 17.60 -12.49
N PHE A 465 5.27 16.41 -12.97
CA PHE A 465 6.21 15.53 -12.33
C PHE A 465 7.64 16.08 -12.43
N LEU A 466 8.29 16.35 -11.30
CA LEU A 466 9.64 16.95 -11.26
C LEU A 466 10.77 15.93 -11.35
N GLY A 467 10.48 14.67 -11.01
CA GLY A 467 11.46 13.59 -10.97
C GLY A 467 11.10 12.52 -9.95
N GLY A 468 11.69 11.34 -10.07
CA GLY A 468 11.50 10.21 -9.18
C GLY A 468 12.51 9.10 -9.42
N PHE A 469 12.43 8.07 -8.58
CA PHE A 469 13.38 6.95 -8.57
C PHE A 469 12.66 5.60 -8.65
N SER A 470 11.89 5.37 -9.71
CA SER A 470 11.14 4.11 -9.87
C SER A 470 11.57 3.28 -11.06
N THR A 471 12.01 3.91 -12.15
CA THR A 471 12.18 3.28 -13.47
C THR A 471 13.13 2.08 -13.45
N TYR A 472 14.27 2.18 -12.78
CA TYR A 472 15.21 1.06 -12.72
C TYR A 472 14.65 -0.16 -11.99
N ALA A 473 13.97 0.06 -10.86
CA ALA A 473 13.31 -1.01 -10.10
C ALA A 473 12.10 -1.59 -10.85
N ALA A 474 11.37 -0.75 -11.60
CA ALA A 474 10.24 -1.17 -12.42
C ALA A 474 10.70 -2.09 -13.56
N VAL A 475 11.65 -1.61 -14.40
CA VAL A 475 12.12 -2.32 -15.60
C VAL A 475 12.93 -3.57 -15.26
N SER A 476 13.76 -3.53 -14.20
CA SER A 476 14.48 -4.72 -13.72
C SER A 476 13.55 -5.79 -13.12
N GLY A 477 12.37 -5.37 -12.64
CA GLY A 477 11.47 -6.20 -11.86
C GLY A 477 11.87 -6.37 -10.39
N PHE A 478 12.86 -5.59 -9.89
CA PHE A 478 13.40 -5.71 -8.54
C PHE A 478 12.51 -5.04 -7.49
N PRO A 479 12.56 -5.47 -6.21
CA PRO A 479 11.71 -4.92 -5.15
C PRO A 479 12.06 -3.46 -4.84
N HIS A 480 11.05 -2.63 -4.59
CA HIS A 480 11.18 -1.22 -4.31
C HIS A 480 10.25 -0.80 -3.17
N LEU A 481 10.84 -0.33 -2.09
CA LEU A 481 10.13 0.25 -0.96
C LEU A 481 10.25 1.78 -0.99
N THR A 482 9.16 2.50 -0.73
CA THR A 482 9.21 3.90 -0.32
C THR A 482 8.70 4.04 1.10
N LEU A 483 9.33 4.92 1.89
CA LEU A 483 8.90 5.25 3.24
C LEU A 483 9.08 6.75 3.52
N PRO A 484 8.32 7.36 4.44
CA PRO A 484 8.42 8.79 4.73
C PRO A 484 9.82 9.18 5.25
N MET A 485 10.46 10.19 4.66
CA MET A 485 11.73 10.74 5.15
C MET A 485 11.61 12.14 5.76
N GLY A 486 10.48 12.81 5.56
CA GLY A 486 10.23 14.16 6.07
C GLY A 486 9.16 14.89 5.28
N ARG A 487 9.24 16.21 5.29
CA ARG A 487 8.30 17.11 4.59
C ARG A 487 9.04 18.25 3.88
N VAL A 488 8.46 18.67 2.77
CA VAL A 488 8.75 19.97 2.13
C VAL A 488 7.54 20.85 2.39
N PHE A 489 7.69 21.89 3.22
CA PHE A 489 6.58 22.61 3.84
C PHE A 489 5.67 21.64 4.61
N HIS A 490 4.37 21.58 4.25
CA HIS A 490 3.40 20.66 4.86
C HIS A 490 3.27 19.31 4.09
N LEU A 491 3.90 19.19 2.92
CA LEU A 491 3.76 18.03 2.02
C LEU A 491 4.81 16.97 2.34
N PRO A 492 4.41 15.71 2.53
CA PRO A 492 5.36 14.62 2.76
C PRO A 492 6.21 14.32 1.53
N VAL A 493 7.41 13.81 1.79
CA VAL A 493 8.33 13.27 0.79
C VAL A 493 8.93 11.97 1.30
N GLY A 494 9.26 11.04 0.37
CA GLY A 494 9.69 9.69 0.68
C GLY A 494 11.13 9.40 0.31
N LEU A 495 11.69 8.39 0.98
CA LEU A 495 12.96 7.75 0.70
C LEU A 495 12.70 6.39 0.08
N SER A 496 13.30 6.12 -1.06
CA SER A 496 13.29 4.83 -1.77
C SER A 496 14.40 3.92 -1.29
N VAL A 497 14.08 2.63 -1.17
CA VAL A 497 15.02 1.53 -0.93
C VAL A 497 14.79 0.48 -2.00
N VAL A 498 15.81 0.18 -2.80
CA VAL A 498 15.76 -0.83 -3.87
C VAL A 498 16.79 -1.91 -3.60
N GLY A 499 16.36 -3.15 -3.61
CA GLY A 499 17.21 -4.33 -3.46
C GLY A 499 17.30 -5.16 -4.73
N GLU A 500 18.00 -6.30 -4.66
CA GLU A 500 18.03 -7.29 -5.73
C GLU A 500 16.72 -8.11 -5.79
N ALA A 501 16.48 -8.77 -6.93
CA ALA A 501 15.35 -9.67 -7.11
C ALA A 501 15.25 -10.72 -6.00
N ASP A 502 14.03 -11.05 -5.60
CA ASP A 502 13.72 -12.07 -4.57
C ASP A 502 14.25 -11.73 -3.16
N LYS A 503 14.72 -10.48 -2.95
CA LYS A 503 15.15 -9.95 -1.65
C LYS A 503 14.09 -9.08 -0.98
N ASP A 504 12.83 -9.38 -1.22
CA ASP A 504 11.69 -8.59 -0.77
C ASP A 504 11.65 -8.41 0.75
N LEU A 505 11.87 -9.48 1.50
CA LEU A 505 11.84 -9.44 2.96
C LEU A 505 13.07 -8.76 3.56
N GLU A 506 14.23 -8.88 2.91
CA GLU A 506 15.44 -8.14 3.27
C GLU A 506 15.25 -6.63 3.06
N VAL A 507 14.67 -6.22 1.91
CA VAL A 507 14.34 -4.81 1.64
C VAL A 507 13.37 -4.26 2.68
N LEU A 508 12.33 -5.02 3.05
CA LEU A 508 11.41 -4.65 4.12
C LEU A 508 12.08 -4.59 5.49
N SER A 509 13.05 -5.49 5.77
CA SER A 509 13.80 -5.47 7.02
C SER A 509 14.72 -4.25 7.12
N ILE A 510 15.41 -3.90 6.04
CA ILE A 510 16.21 -2.66 5.91
C ILE A 510 15.29 -1.43 6.07
N GLY A 511 14.15 -1.44 5.38
CA GLY A 511 13.15 -0.37 5.48
C GLY A 511 12.64 -0.16 6.89
N GLN A 512 12.37 -1.23 7.65
CA GLN A 512 11.95 -1.15 9.05
C GLN A 512 13.05 -0.48 9.91
N ALA A 513 14.30 -0.87 9.73
CA ALA A 513 15.41 -0.25 10.46
C ALA A 513 15.58 1.24 10.10
N ILE A 514 15.42 1.61 8.83
CA ILE A 514 15.44 3.01 8.39
C ILE A 514 14.25 3.78 9.00
N GLU A 515 13.04 3.22 8.96
CA GLU A 515 11.84 3.82 9.57
C GLU A 515 12.05 4.11 11.06
N ASP A 516 12.58 3.15 11.81
CA ASP A 516 12.87 3.27 13.24
C ASP A 516 13.90 4.38 13.51
N ILE A 517 14.98 4.46 12.72
CA ILE A 517 16.03 5.48 12.84
C ILE A 517 15.48 6.87 12.49
N LEU A 518 14.77 7.01 11.39
CA LEU A 518 14.26 8.30 10.95
C LEU A 518 13.16 8.80 11.87
N SER A 519 12.33 7.90 12.41
CA SER A 519 11.20 8.17 13.32
C SER A 519 10.28 9.28 12.81
N VAL A 520 10.03 9.29 11.50
CA VAL A 520 9.20 10.30 10.83
C VAL A 520 7.74 9.91 10.94
N LYS A 521 6.99 10.71 11.70
CA LYS A 521 5.52 10.56 11.79
C LYS A 521 4.86 11.65 10.96
N VAL A 522 4.15 11.24 9.93
CA VAL A 522 3.39 12.12 9.06
C VAL A 522 1.94 11.64 8.98
N ALA A 523 1.01 12.53 9.18
CA ALA A 523 -0.40 12.32 8.92
C ALA A 523 -1.03 13.66 8.54
N PRO A 524 -2.11 13.68 7.76
CA PRO A 524 -2.91 14.89 7.54
C PRO A 524 -3.46 15.40 8.87
N ALA A 525 -3.47 16.72 9.09
CA ALA A 525 -3.87 17.33 10.36
C ALA A 525 -5.30 16.91 10.76
N TRP A 526 -6.23 16.91 9.80
CA TRP A 526 -7.62 16.58 10.01
C TRP A 526 -7.88 15.17 10.55
N VAL A 527 -6.96 14.23 10.34
CA VAL A 527 -7.08 12.84 10.86
C VAL A 527 -7.12 12.83 12.39
N TYR A 528 -6.39 13.75 13.03
CA TYR A 528 -6.37 13.89 14.49
C TYR A 528 -7.49 14.79 15.01
N GLU A 529 -8.01 15.69 14.17
CA GLU A 529 -9.14 16.58 14.51
C GLU A 529 -10.48 15.82 14.45
N HIS A 530 -10.54 14.75 13.67
CA HIS A 530 -11.72 13.91 13.46
C HIS A 530 -11.36 12.43 13.69
N PRO A 531 -11.02 12.06 14.93
CA PRO A 531 -10.60 10.71 15.26
C PRO A 531 -11.71 9.65 15.12
#